data_6d255221a1a6440f2098dd5c9228ed7d
#
_entry.id   6d255221a1a6440f2098dd5c9228ed7d
#
_cell.length_a   1.000
_cell.length_b   1.000
_cell.length_c   1.000
_cell.angle_alpha   90.00
_cell.angle_beta   90.00
_cell.angle_gamma   90.00
#
_symmetry.space_group_name_H-M   'P 1'
#
loop_
_entity.id
_entity.type
_entity.pdbx_description
1 polymer ?
#
loop_
_entity_poly.entity_id
_entity_poly.type
_entity_poly.pdbx_seq_one_letter_code
_entity_poly.pdbx_strand_id
1 'polypeptide(L)'
;MDKSPVKTPVKTPIKHILVAVDFSPMALYTARMAAQEAQLHGASLTLLHIFNPQMLNLQMPEEILPPTLDLREKLLHLAQAEMEKLRQAVAEGGITPRVELEESGENIGKAVIAFGKAHAVDMLVVGSHGHGAIGRLLLGSVANDIVHYASCPVLVVKHHEED
;
A
#
# COMPACT_ATOMS: atom_id res chain seq x y z
N MET A 1 -20.30 26.78 27.52
CA MET A 1 -19.76 26.10 26.37
C MET A 1 -18.32 26.55 26.19
N ASP A 2 -17.39 25.76 26.65
CA ASP A 2 -15.97 26.05 26.52
C ASP A 2 -15.56 25.86 25.06
N LYS A 3 -15.32 26.93 24.34
CA LYS A 3 -14.74 26.94 23.00
C LYS A 3 -13.22 27.06 23.15
N SER A 4 -12.62 26.08 23.81
CA SER A 4 -11.18 25.94 23.73
C SER A 4 -10.81 25.70 22.25
N PRO A 5 -9.93 26.53 21.65
CA PRO A 5 -9.54 26.28 20.26
C PRO A 5 -8.92 24.89 20.18
N VAL A 6 -9.46 24.06 19.30
CA VAL A 6 -8.85 22.79 18.95
C VAL A 6 -7.42 23.13 18.50
N LYS A 7 -6.47 22.90 19.38
CA LYS A 7 -5.05 22.94 19.02
C LYS A 7 -4.78 21.75 18.10
N THR A 8 -5.13 21.93 16.85
CA THR A 8 -4.64 21.03 15.81
C THR A 8 -3.15 21.30 15.71
N PRO A 9 -2.28 20.40 16.12
CA PRO A 9 -0.87 20.60 15.87
C PRO A 9 -0.71 20.69 14.36
N VAL A 10 -0.25 21.84 13.88
CA VAL A 10 0.22 21.98 12.51
C VAL A 10 1.35 20.98 12.36
N LYS A 11 1.06 19.89 11.67
CA LYS A 11 2.00 18.80 11.56
C LYS A 11 3.23 19.28 10.79
N THR A 12 4.40 18.96 11.31
CA THR A 12 5.69 18.96 10.64
C THR A 12 5.59 18.61 9.17
N PRO A 13 6.44 19.16 8.31
CA PRO A 13 6.42 18.86 6.88
C PRO A 13 6.46 17.34 6.64
N ILE A 14 5.69 16.88 5.66
CA ILE A 14 5.68 15.48 5.24
C ILE A 14 7.06 15.17 4.65
N LYS A 15 7.77 14.23 5.26
CA LYS A 15 9.12 13.81 4.87
C LYS A 15 9.20 12.39 4.35
N HIS A 16 8.23 11.56 4.72
CA HIS A 16 8.18 10.15 4.32
C HIS A 16 6.76 9.75 3.94
N ILE A 17 6.58 9.35 2.70
CA ILE A 17 5.32 8.84 2.16
C ILE A 17 5.45 7.35 1.91
N LEU A 18 4.45 6.58 2.36
CA LEU A 18 4.32 5.15 2.14
C LEU A 18 3.11 4.89 1.26
N VAL A 19 3.27 4.15 0.18
CA VAL A 19 2.16 3.65 -0.63
C VAL A 19 2.05 2.15 -0.53
N ALA A 20 0.86 1.67 -0.16
CA ALA A 20 0.53 0.25 -0.16
C ALA A 20 0.08 -0.18 -1.56
N VAL A 21 0.72 -1.20 -2.10
CA VAL A 21 0.46 -1.73 -3.45
C VAL A 21 0.15 -3.22 -3.42
N ASP A 22 -0.75 -3.66 -4.31
CA ASP A 22 -1.30 -5.02 -4.34
C ASP A 22 -1.19 -5.72 -5.71
N PHE A 23 -0.42 -5.17 -6.65
CA PHE A 23 -0.31 -5.64 -8.05
C PHE A 23 -1.63 -5.63 -8.86
N SER A 24 -2.65 -4.93 -8.40
CA SER A 24 -3.83 -4.64 -9.21
C SER A 24 -3.47 -3.75 -10.40
N PRO A 25 -4.33 -3.66 -11.44
CA PRO A 25 -4.13 -2.71 -12.53
C PRO A 25 -3.98 -1.26 -12.08
N MET A 26 -4.47 -0.94 -10.88
CA MET A 26 -4.41 0.37 -10.24
C MET A 26 -3.08 0.69 -9.57
N ALA A 27 -2.24 -0.30 -9.31
CA ALA A 27 -1.02 -0.15 -8.51
C ALA A 27 -0.09 0.92 -9.07
N LEU A 28 0.15 0.92 -10.38
CA LEU A 28 1.02 1.93 -11.01
C LEU A 28 0.46 3.34 -10.90
N TYR A 29 -0.84 3.52 -11.13
CA TYR A 29 -1.47 4.83 -11.01
C TYR A 29 -1.40 5.34 -9.57
N THR A 30 -1.73 4.49 -8.60
CA THR A 30 -1.64 4.83 -7.17
C THR A 30 -0.21 5.20 -6.76
N ALA A 31 0.78 4.43 -7.22
CA ALA A 31 2.18 4.70 -6.95
C ALA A 31 2.67 6.01 -7.59
N ARG A 32 2.23 6.32 -8.80
CA ARG A 32 2.53 7.61 -9.47
C ARG A 32 1.91 8.80 -8.75
N MET A 33 0.68 8.68 -8.25
CA MET A 33 0.06 9.71 -7.42
C MET A 33 0.85 9.94 -6.13
N ALA A 34 1.29 8.87 -5.47
CA ALA A 34 2.16 8.97 -4.30
C ALA A 34 3.51 9.63 -4.64
N ALA A 35 4.07 9.35 -5.81
CA ALA A 35 5.31 9.98 -6.27
C ALA A 35 5.15 11.49 -6.51
N GLN A 36 4.02 11.92 -7.06
CA GLN A 36 3.71 13.35 -7.21
C GLN A 36 3.63 14.05 -5.85
N GLU A 37 2.94 13.44 -4.88
CA GLU A 37 2.90 13.97 -3.52
C GLU A 37 4.29 14.03 -2.88
N ALA A 38 5.11 13.00 -3.07
CA ALA A 38 6.48 12.99 -2.56
C ALA A 38 7.33 14.11 -3.18
N GLN A 39 7.19 14.37 -4.47
CA GLN A 39 7.86 15.49 -5.14
C GLN A 39 7.39 16.85 -4.63
N LEU A 40 6.09 17.05 -4.45
CA LEU A 40 5.51 18.29 -3.94
C LEU A 40 6.00 18.61 -2.53
N HIS A 41 6.20 17.61 -1.69
CA HIS A 41 6.65 17.78 -0.33
C HIS A 41 8.16 17.68 -0.14
N GLY A 42 8.92 17.31 -1.17
CA GLY A 42 10.34 16.98 -1.03
C GLY A 42 10.56 15.76 -0.12
N ALA A 43 9.60 14.81 -0.14
CA ALA A 43 9.57 13.65 0.72
C ALA A 43 10.21 12.42 0.07
N SER A 44 10.69 11.50 0.89
CA SER A 44 11.01 10.14 0.42
C SER A 44 9.76 9.32 0.18
N LEU A 45 9.84 8.38 -0.76
CA LEU A 45 8.75 7.48 -1.12
C LEU A 45 9.15 6.03 -0.88
N THR A 46 8.27 5.26 -0.25
CA THR A 46 8.40 3.81 -0.09
C THR A 46 7.20 3.12 -0.71
N LEU A 47 7.45 2.14 -1.58
CA LEU A 47 6.45 1.21 -2.10
C LEU A 47 6.46 -0.02 -1.17
N LEU A 48 5.32 -0.33 -0.57
CA LEU A 48 5.16 -1.48 0.32
C LEU A 48 4.16 -2.47 -0.27
N HIS A 49 4.58 -3.72 -0.36
CA HIS A 49 3.68 -4.84 -0.60
C HIS A 49 3.69 -5.80 0.60
N ILE A 50 2.51 -6.13 1.08
CA ILE A 50 2.34 -7.13 2.14
C ILE A 50 1.97 -8.47 1.50
N PHE A 51 2.83 -9.44 1.68
CA PHE A 51 2.61 -10.82 1.26
C PHE A 51 2.01 -11.62 2.42
N ASN A 52 0.82 -12.18 2.21
CA ASN A 52 0.19 -13.06 3.20
C ASN A 52 0.22 -14.51 2.71
N PRO A 53 1.12 -15.35 3.25
CA PRO A 53 1.26 -16.74 2.85
C PRO A 53 0.03 -17.60 3.20
N GLN A 54 -0.79 -17.19 4.17
CA GLN A 54 -1.99 -17.93 4.56
C GLN A 54 -3.09 -17.86 3.49
N MET A 55 -3.12 -16.81 2.67
CA MET A 55 -4.08 -16.71 1.56
C MET A 55 -3.83 -17.77 0.49
N LEU A 56 -2.65 -18.35 0.42
CA LEU A 56 -2.32 -19.42 -0.53
C LEU A 56 -3.02 -20.73 -0.17
N ASN A 57 -3.21 -21.00 1.12
CA ASN A 57 -3.84 -22.23 1.60
C ASN A 57 -5.35 -22.28 1.36
N LEU A 58 -5.98 -21.13 1.08
CA LEU A 58 -7.44 -21.02 0.92
C LEU A 58 -7.92 -21.19 -0.53
N GLN A 59 -7.01 -21.13 -1.52
CA GLN A 59 -7.39 -21.08 -2.93
C GLN A 59 -7.00 -22.34 -3.74
N MET A 60 -6.29 -23.29 -3.16
CA MET A 60 -5.88 -24.52 -3.85
C MET A 60 -6.42 -25.77 -3.16
N PRO A 61 -6.96 -26.74 -3.91
CA PRO A 61 -7.27 -28.06 -3.37
C PRO A 61 -6.01 -28.73 -2.82
N GLU A 62 -6.11 -29.37 -1.66
CA GLU A 62 -4.97 -30.03 -0.97
C GLU A 62 -4.21 -31.04 -1.86
N GLU A 63 -4.84 -31.55 -2.90
CA GLU A 63 -4.28 -32.54 -3.82
C GLU A 63 -3.27 -31.95 -4.84
N ILE A 64 -3.17 -30.64 -4.95
CA ILE A 64 -2.33 -29.93 -5.94
C ILE A 64 -1.15 -29.22 -5.28
N LEU A 65 -1.02 -29.27 -3.95
CA LEU A 65 0.05 -28.58 -3.23
C LEU A 65 1.40 -29.27 -3.48
N PRO A 66 2.29 -28.62 -4.28
CA PRO A 66 3.72 -28.95 -4.22
C PRO A 66 4.24 -28.65 -2.80
N PRO A 67 5.42 -29.16 -2.43
CA PRO A 67 6.01 -28.87 -1.12
C PRO A 67 5.95 -27.37 -0.83
N THR A 68 5.33 -27.00 0.27
CA THR A 68 4.91 -25.63 0.64
C THR A 68 6.01 -24.56 0.57
N LEU A 69 7.27 -24.94 0.75
CA LEU A 69 8.43 -24.07 0.64
C LEU A 69 8.71 -23.59 -0.78
N ASP A 70 8.63 -24.47 -1.77
CA ASP A 70 8.93 -24.13 -3.17
C ASP A 70 7.90 -23.13 -3.76
N LEU A 71 6.62 -23.30 -3.42
CA LEU A 71 5.58 -22.38 -3.88
C LEU A 71 5.72 -20.98 -3.23
N ARG A 72 6.01 -20.93 -1.94
CA ARG A 72 6.24 -19.68 -1.22
C ARG A 72 7.42 -18.91 -1.81
N GLU A 73 8.55 -19.57 -2.04
CA GLU A 73 9.73 -18.95 -2.65
C GLU A 73 9.44 -18.42 -4.05
N LYS A 74 8.77 -19.20 -4.89
CA LYS A 74 8.38 -18.76 -6.24
C LYS A 74 7.50 -17.52 -6.20
N LEU A 75 6.54 -17.45 -5.29
CA LEU A 75 5.65 -16.30 -5.16
C LEU A 75 6.37 -15.06 -4.61
N LEU A 76 7.30 -15.23 -3.69
CA LEU A 76 8.16 -14.14 -3.24
C LEU A 76 9.03 -13.60 -4.40
N HIS A 77 9.62 -14.46 -5.21
CA HIS A 77 10.40 -14.04 -6.39
C HIS A 77 9.52 -13.29 -7.40
N LEU A 78 8.30 -13.76 -7.64
CA LEU A 78 7.35 -13.05 -8.51
C LEU A 78 6.98 -11.67 -7.95
N ALA A 79 6.70 -11.59 -6.66
CA ALA A 79 6.40 -10.33 -5.99
C ALA A 79 7.58 -9.35 -6.05
N GLN A 80 8.81 -9.82 -5.83
CA GLN A 80 10.02 -9.02 -5.97
C GLN A 80 10.18 -8.47 -7.39
N ALA A 81 9.95 -9.31 -8.41
CA ALA A 81 10.05 -8.90 -9.80
C ALA A 81 8.98 -7.85 -10.17
N GLU A 82 7.74 -8.02 -9.70
CA GLU A 82 6.67 -7.04 -9.93
C GLU A 82 6.93 -5.71 -9.19
N MET A 83 7.44 -5.77 -7.97
CA MET A 83 7.82 -4.56 -7.23
C MET A 83 8.96 -3.80 -7.90
N GLU A 84 9.94 -4.51 -8.47
CA GLU A 84 11.03 -3.87 -9.21
C GLU A 84 10.56 -3.21 -10.50
N LYS A 85 9.64 -3.84 -11.25
CA LYS A 85 9.01 -3.22 -12.41
C LYS A 85 8.26 -1.94 -12.02
N LEU A 86 7.50 -2.00 -10.92
CA LEU A 86 6.76 -0.84 -10.41
C LEU A 86 7.71 0.29 -10.00
N ARG A 87 8.80 -0.05 -9.30
CA ARG A 87 9.85 0.89 -8.91
C ARG A 87 10.44 1.61 -10.12
N GLN A 88 10.79 0.88 -11.16
CA GLN A 88 11.34 1.44 -12.40
C GLN A 88 10.34 2.38 -13.10
N ALA A 89 9.08 1.96 -13.23
CA ALA A 89 8.04 2.75 -13.85
C ALA A 89 7.72 4.04 -13.07
N VAL A 90 7.86 4.03 -11.75
CA VAL A 90 7.74 5.24 -10.92
C VAL A 90 8.98 6.12 -11.04
N ALA A 91 10.17 5.52 -11.10
CA ALA A 91 11.43 6.25 -11.21
C ALA A 91 11.56 7.06 -12.51
N GLU A 92 10.90 6.65 -13.59
CA GLU A 92 10.79 7.42 -14.83
C GLU A 92 10.18 8.81 -14.62
N GLY A 93 9.35 8.98 -13.59
CA GLY A 93 8.75 10.24 -13.19
C GLY A 93 9.66 11.16 -12.35
N GLY A 94 10.91 10.77 -12.12
CA GLY A 94 11.92 11.63 -11.46
C GLY A 94 12.11 11.40 -9.97
N ILE A 95 11.44 10.42 -9.35
CA ILE A 95 11.65 10.02 -7.97
C ILE A 95 11.89 8.50 -7.89
N THR A 96 12.98 8.11 -7.26
CA THR A 96 13.31 6.68 -7.07
C THR A 96 12.79 6.21 -5.71
N PRO A 97 11.72 5.40 -5.67
CA PRO A 97 11.19 4.91 -4.41
C PRO A 97 12.06 3.79 -3.83
N ARG A 98 11.99 3.64 -2.51
CA ARG A 98 12.39 2.40 -1.85
C ARG A 98 11.32 1.34 -2.06
N VAL A 99 11.71 0.10 -2.07
CA VAL A 99 10.81 -1.06 -2.17
C VAL A 99 10.94 -1.89 -0.93
N GLU A 100 9.82 -2.19 -0.33
CA GLU A 100 9.71 -3.06 0.83
C GLU A 100 8.68 -4.16 0.53
N LEU A 101 9.04 -5.37 0.85
CA LEU A 101 8.21 -6.56 0.74
C LEU A 101 8.17 -7.24 2.10
N GLU A 102 7.03 -7.14 2.75
CA GLU A 102 6.82 -7.66 4.09
C GLU A 102 5.91 -8.88 4.07
N GLU A 103 6.26 -9.89 4.85
CA GLU A 103 5.42 -11.05 5.09
C GLU A 103 4.60 -10.86 6.37
N SER A 104 3.30 -11.03 6.27
CA SER A 104 2.43 -10.97 7.44
C SER A 104 1.31 -11.99 7.36
N GLY A 105 1.08 -12.69 8.47
CA GLY A 105 -0.11 -13.53 8.67
C GLY A 105 -1.34 -12.75 9.13
N GLU A 106 -1.20 -11.45 9.36
CA GLU A 106 -2.28 -10.59 9.82
C GLU A 106 -3.06 -9.98 8.64
N ASN A 107 -4.11 -9.25 8.99
CA ASN A 107 -4.84 -8.41 8.05
C ASN A 107 -3.89 -7.39 7.38
N ILE A 108 -3.96 -7.27 6.05
CA ILE A 108 -3.05 -6.44 5.26
C ILE A 108 -3.10 -4.97 5.70
N GLY A 109 -4.28 -4.42 5.93
CA GLY A 109 -4.42 -3.03 6.38
C GLY A 109 -3.73 -2.78 7.71
N LYS A 110 -3.86 -3.69 8.68
CA LYS A 110 -3.15 -3.62 9.96
C LYS A 110 -1.64 -3.72 9.80
N ALA A 111 -1.17 -4.61 8.94
CA ALA A 111 0.25 -4.76 8.65
C ALA A 111 0.85 -3.48 8.04
N VAL A 112 0.16 -2.84 7.09
CA VAL A 112 0.55 -1.55 6.51
C VAL A 112 0.64 -0.46 7.58
N ILE A 113 -0.35 -0.37 8.45
CA ILE A 113 -0.37 0.62 9.55
C ILE A 113 0.79 0.38 10.53
N ALA A 114 1.03 -0.87 10.90
CA ALA A 114 2.13 -1.23 11.78
C ALA A 114 3.49 -0.87 11.16
N PHE A 115 3.68 -1.17 9.89
CA PHE A 115 4.87 -0.78 9.14
C PHE A 115 5.05 0.74 9.11
N GLY A 116 3.98 1.48 8.82
CA GLY A 116 4.00 2.95 8.80
C GLY A 116 4.40 3.56 10.13
N LYS A 117 3.93 3.01 11.25
CA LYS A 117 4.31 3.44 12.60
C LYS A 117 5.77 3.13 12.90
N ALA A 118 6.24 1.92 12.58
CA ALA A 118 7.61 1.50 12.84
C ALA A 118 8.65 2.31 12.06
N HIS A 119 8.28 2.84 10.88
CA HIS A 119 9.17 3.58 9.98
C HIS A 119 8.90 5.10 9.97
N ALA A 120 8.18 5.62 10.95
CA ALA A 120 7.88 7.04 11.10
C ALA A 120 7.31 7.67 9.82
N VAL A 121 6.37 6.99 9.18
CA VAL A 121 5.70 7.47 7.97
C VAL A 121 4.80 8.66 8.30
N ASP A 122 4.87 9.70 7.49
CA ASP A 122 4.11 10.94 7.69
C ASP A 122 2.79 10.95 6.92
N MET A 123 2.68 10.19 5.82
CA MET A 123 1.48 10.03 5.01
C MET A 123 1.40 8.63 4.43
N LEU A 124 0.21 8.03 4.49
CA LEU A 124 -0.12 6.78 3.81
C LEU A 124 -0.90 7.07 2.53
N VAL A 125 -0.55 6.37 1.45
CA VAL A 125 -1.27 6.41 0.18
C VAL A 125 -1.78 5.01 -0.13
N VAL A 126 -3.03 4.89 -0.54
CA VAL A 126 -3.68 3.62 -0.85
C VAL A 126 -4.69 3.79 -1.99
N GLY A 127 -4.80 2.79 -2.85
CA GLY A 127 -5.88 2.75 -3.85
C GLY A 127 -7.23 2.52 -3.18
N SER A 128 -8.28 3.11 -3.72
CA SER A 128 -9.65 2.93 -3.19
C SER A 128 -10.13 1.48 -3.27
N HIS A 129 -9.62 0.71 -4.26
CA HIS A 129 -9.93 -0.68 -4.52
C HIS A 129 -8.66 -1.41 -4.91
N GLY A 130 -8.60 -2.71 -4.57
CA GLY A 130 -7.57 -3.62 -5.02
C GLY A 130 -8.16 -4.76 -5.86
N HIS A 131 -7.51 -5.93 -5.83
CA HIS A 131 -8.08 -7.15 -6.40
C HIS A 131 -9.40 -7.51 -5.70
N GLY A 132 -10.48 -7.71 -6.45
CA GLY A 132 -11.77 -8.16 -5.94
C GLY A 132 -12.79 -7.06 -5.63
N ALA A 133 -12.58 -5.85 -6.09
CA ALA A 133 -13.57 -4.78 -5.96
C ALA A 133 -14.87 -5.12 -6.72
N ILE A 134 -15.92 -5.33 -5.96
CA ILE A 134 -17.28 -5.49 -6.46
C ILE A 134 -18.04 -4.19 -6.15
N GLY A 135 -18.18 -3.32 -7.14
CA GLY A 135 -19.03 -2.13 -7.05
C GLY A 135 -18.30 -0.81 -6.80
N ARG A 136 -18.77 0.22 -7.48
CA ARG A 136 -18.16 1.56 -7.58
C ARG A 136 -18.30 2.45 -6.32
N LEU A 137 -18.96 1.98 -5.26
CA LEU A 137 -19.38 2.83 -4.13
C LEU A 137 -18.70 2.54 -2.80
N LEU A 138 -17.97 1.45 -2.66
CA LEU A 138 -17.38 1.04 -1.38
C LEU A 138 -15.86 1.05 -1.46
N LEU A 139 -15.21 1.49 -0.38
CA LEU A 139 -13.77 1.31 -0.21
C LEU A 139 -13.43 -0.17 -0.11
N GLY A 140 -12.32 -0.59 -0.72
CA GLY A 140 -11.76 -1.91 -0.49
C GLY A 140 -11.39 -2.12 0.98
N SER A 141 -11.28 -3.38 1.41
CA SER A 141 -11.01 -3.73 2.80
C SER A 141 -9.73 -3.09 3.36
N VAL A 142 -8.65 -3.12 2.58
CA VAL A 142 -7.36 -2.52 2.99
C VAL A 142 -7.48 -1.00 3.13
N ALA A 143 -8.07 -0.33 2.15
CA ALA A 143 -8.29 1.12 2.20
C ALA A 143 -9.18 1.51 3.38
N ASN A 144 -10.25 0.75 3.63
CA ASN A 144 -11.14 0.97 4.76
C ASN A 144 -10.42 0.86 6.11
N ASP A 145 -9.62 -0.17 6.30
CA ASP A 145 -8.85 -0.34 7.53
C ASP A 145 -7.83 0.79 7.73
N ILE A 146 -7.13 1.17 6.67
CA ILE A 146 -6.14 2.26 6.73
C ILE A 146 -6.82 3.58 7.09
N VAL A 147 -7.94 3.92 6.46
CA VAL A 147 -8.68 5.16 6.75
C VAL A 147 -9.17 5.20 8.20
N HIS A 148 -9.62 4.06 8.75
CA HIS A 148 -10.13 4.01 10.12
C HIS A 148 -9.04 4.03 11.20
N TYR A 149 -7.91 3.40 10.96
CA TYR A 149 -6.95 3.10 12.03
C TYR A 149 -5.58 3.76 11.85
N ALA A 150 -5.30 4.41 10.73
CA ALA A 150 -4.05 5.12 10.55
C ALA A 150 -3.93 6.31 11.53
N SER A 151 -2.74 6.54 12.05
CA SER A 151 -2.42 7.66 12.93
C SER A 151 -1.82 8.87 12.20
N CYS A 152 -1.69 8.79 10.87
CA CYS A 152 -1.19 9.85 10.01
C CYS A 152 -2.21 10.16 8.90
N PRO A 153 -2.07 11.27 8.16
CA PRO A 153 -2.84 11.56 6.97
C PRO A 153 -2.87 10.40 5.98
N VAL A 154 -4.02 10.17 5.37
CA VAL A 154 -4.24 9.13 4.36
C VAL A 154 -4.76 9.75 3.08
N LEU A 155 -4.08 9.48 1.97
CA LEU A 155 -4.54 9.79 0.64
C LEU A 155 -5.12 8.53 0.00
N VAL A 156 -6.42 8.56 -0.30
CA VAL A 156 -7.10 7.48 -1.03
C VAL A 156 -7.17 7.86 -2.50
N VAL A 157 -6.53 7.05 -3.34
CA VAL A 157 -6.47 7.28 -4.78
C VAL A 157 -7.60 6.52 -5.45
N LYS A 158 -8.49 7.26 -6.13
CA LYS A 158 -9.56 6.70 -6.95
C LYS A 158 -9.15 6.73 -8.42
N HIS A 159 -9.43 5.66 -9.11
CA HIS A 159 -9.37 5.61 -10.56
C HIS A 159 -10.79 5.65 -11.12
N HIS A 160 -11.01 6.50 -12.09
CA HIS A 160 -12.20 6.45 -12.93
C HIS A 160 -11.76 5.77 -14.22
N GLU A 161 -12.27 4.57 -14.48
CA GLU A 161 -12.27 4.05 -15.84
C GLU A 161 -13.14 5.02 -16.65
N GLU A 162 -12.54 5.70 -17.61
CA GLU A 162 -13.33 6.40 -18.63
C GLU A 162 -14.06 5.30 -19.42
N ASP A 163 -15.39 5.41 -19.48
CA ASP A 163 -16.28 4.53 -20.25
C ASP A 163 -15.94 4.57 -21.76
#